data_5e029b5e5b934001f562c94c0c4459c8
#
_entry.id   5e029b5e5b934001f562c94c0c4459c8
#
_cell.length_a   1.000
_cell.length_b   1.000
_cell.length_c   1.000
_cell.angle_alpha   90.00
_cell.angle_beta   90.00
_cell.angle_gamma   90.00
#
_symmetry.space_group_name_H-M   'P 1'
#
loop_
_entity.id
_entity.type
_entity.pdbx_description
1 polymer ?
#
loop_
_entity_poly.entity_id
_entity_poly.type
_entity_poly.pdbx_seq_one_letter_code
_entity_poly.pdbx_strand_id
1 'polypeptide(L)'
;MELIEITYRDKTTSKVSVFEADNSNNVVCIFLPAMGVRASYYKTFANELAMDGNTVITSDWRGHGHSSQIASFKTDFGYEHYVTDLDDIVHFCRQKFPNRKIVLVGHSLGGQIQSLYISRFPQTCNQLVLIAANSVYYKGWDKKTSRKIEMAGIFFYPLSRLLGYFPGRVIGFGGREARTVMKDWARNLKTGSYKLTTSIFDYDSALKKATPNILCISFENDKLIAPKQAVINLLNKFSDTANKVHLHFTADKIGIPNLNHFNWAKQPTPLVKIINEWIKETIVN
;
A
#
# COMPACT_ATOMS: atom_id res chain seq x y z
N MET A 1 5.31 -17.46 12.46
CA MET A 1 5.51 -16.00 12.35
C MET A 1 6.65 -15.60 13.26
N GLU A 2 7.68 -15.01 12.72
CA GLU A 2 8.85 -14.45 13.42
C GLU A 2 8.79 -12.92 13.35
N LEU A 3 9.23 -12.22 14.40
CA LEU A 3 9.31 -10.76 14.45
C LEU A 3 10.78 -10.36 14.44
N ILE A 4 11.24 -9.69 13.38
CA ILE A 4 12.64 -9.35 13.15
C ILE A 4 12.82 -7.83 13.18
N GLU A 5 13.80 -7.34 13.92
CA GLU A 5 14.16 -5.92 13.91
C GLU A 5 14.82 -5.53 12.58
N ILE A 6 14.44 -4.38 12.06
CA ILE A 6 15.04 -3.76 10.87
C ILE A 6 15.49 -2.34 11.21
N THR A 7 16.68 -1.99 10.76
CA THR A 7 17.22 -0.63 10.82
C THR A 7 17.21 -0.03 9.41
N TYR A 8 16.48 1.05 9.24
CA TYR A 8 16.43 1.79 7.99
C TYR A 8 17.71 2.62 7.79
N ARG A 9 17.97 3.05 6.55
CA ARG A 9 19.16 3.84 6.15
C ARG A 9 19.36 5.12 6.94
N ASP A 10 18.29 5.70 7.48
CA ASP A 10 18.33 6.89 8.34
C ASP A 10 18.47 6.58 9.83
N LYS A 11 18.79 5.33 10.16
CA LYS A 11 18.96 4.79 11.53
C LYS A 11 17.65 4.70 12.34
N THR A 12 16.51 4.95 11.73
CA THR A 12 15.20 4.61 12.33
C THR A 12 15.06 3.11 12.43
N THR A 13 14.51 2.60 13.52
CA THR A 13 14.25 1.16 13.68
C THR A 13 12.77 0.85 13.65
N SER A 14 12.44 -0.36 13.23
CA SER A 14 11.11 -0.94 13.28
C SER A 14 11.22 -2.47 13.36
N LYS A 15 10.09 -3.18 13.23
CA LYS A 15 10.09 -4.64 13.11
C LYS A 15 9.25 -5.06 11.92
N VAL A 16 9.73 -6.08 11.23
CA VAL A 16 8.97 -6.80 10.20
C VAL A 16 8.49 -8.12 10.76
N SER A 17 7.26 -8.52 10.40
CA SER A 17 6.76 -9.87 10.68
C SER A 17 7.03 -10.76 9.48
N VAL A 18 7.67 -11.90 9.71
CA VAL A 18 8.00 -12.90 8.70
C VAL A 18 7.10 -14.12 8.90
N PHE A 19 6.35 -14.47 7.88
CA PHE A 19 5.52 -15.67 7.80
C PHE A 19 6.16 -16.59 6.76
N GLU A 20 6.94 -17.57 7.21
CA GLU A 20 7.58 -18.52 6.30
C GLU A 20 6.62 -19.64 5.93
N ALA A 21 6.70 -20.07 4.68
CA ALA A 21 5.99 -21.24 4.19
C ALA A 21 6.75 -22.52 4.56
N ASP A 22 6.03 -23.57 4.96
CA ASP A 22 6.63 -24.89 5.18
C ASP A 22 7.21 -25.48 3.89
N ASN A 23 6.53 -25.26 2.76
CA ASN A 23 6.97 -25.65 1.42
C ASN A 23 7.04 -24.41 0.54
N SER A 24 8.25 -23.85 0.35
CA SER A 24 8.43 -22.60 -0.37
C SER A 24 8.30 -22.76 -1.89
N ASN A 25 7.51 -21.86 -2.52
CA ASN A 25 7.41 -21.68 -3.96
C ASN A 25 8.46 -20.68 -4.53
N ASN A 26 9.48 -20.32 -3.74
CA ASN A 26 10.52 -19.36 -4.08
C ASN A 26 10.00 -17.91 -4.31
N VAL A 27 8.89 -17.55 -3.67
CA VAL A 27 8.31 -16.21 -3.71
C VAL A 27 8.34 -15.56 -2.34
N VAL A 28 8.70 -14.27 -2.30
CA VAL A 28 8.54 -13.39 -1.14
C VAL A 28 7.50 -12.33 -1.47
N CYS A 29 6.38 -12.35 -0.77
CA CYS A 29 5.36 -11.31 -0.83
C CYS A 29 5.63 -10.25 0.24
N ILE A 30 5.89 -9.01 -0.15
CA ILE A 30 6.03 -7.89 0.77
C ILE A 30 4.67 -7.17 0.84
N PHE A 31 3.99 -7.31 1.98
CA PHE A 31 2.68 -6.70 2.20
C PHE A 31 2.78 -5.39 2.99
N LEU A 32 2.17 -4.32 2.45
CA LEU A 32 2.02 -3.03 3.14
C LEU A 32 0.55 -2.70 3.43
N PRO A 33 0.24 -2.22 4.66
CA PRO A 33 -1.13 -1.98 5.13
C PRO A 33 -1.73 -0.68 4.59
N ALA A 34 -3.02 -0.47 4.88
CA ALA A 34 -3.68 0.82 4.70
C ALA A 34 -3.13 1.88 5.67
N MET A 35 -3.39 3.16 5.37
CA MET A 35 -3.01 4.30 6.22
C MET A 35 -3.54 4.12 7.64
N GLY A 36 -2.65 4.24 8.63
CA GLY A 36 -3.00 4.16 10.05
C GLY A 36 -3.39 2.78 10.57
N VAL A 37 -3.40 1.76 9.72
CA VAL A 37 -3.71 0.38 10.10
C VAL A 37 -2.43 -0.38 10.40
N ARG A 38 -2.39 -1.10 11.52
CA ARG A 38 -1.24 -1.94 11.88
C ARG A 38 -1.16 -3.17 11.00
N ALA A 39 0.05 -3.61 10.69
CA ALA A 39 0.30 -4.84 9.93
C ALA A 39 -0.35 -6.07 10.59
N SER A 40 -0.45 -6.09 11.93
CA SER A 40 -1.11 -7.17 12.68
C SER A 40 -2.59 -7.38 12.35
N TYR A 41 -3.28 -6.35 11.83
CA TYR A 41 -4.66 -6.49 11.34
C TYR A 41 -4.77 -7.49 10.19
N TYR A 42 -3.72 -7.64 9.40
CA TYR A 42 -3.66 -8.52 8.23
C TYR A 42 -3.02 -9.88 8.50
N LYS A 43 -2.88 -10.26 9.80
CA LYS A 43 -2.23 -11.52 10.20
C LYS A 43 -2.88 -12.75 9.54
N THR A 44 -4.22 -12.80 9.48
CA THR A 44 -4.96 -13.90 8.84
C THR A 44 -4.63 -13.99 7.36
N PHE A 45 -4.67 -12.86 6.65
CA PHE A 45 -4.29 -12.79 5.23
C PHE A 45 -2.83 -13.24 5.00
N ALA A 46 -1.89 -12.75 5.81
CA ALA A 46 -0.49 -13.11 5.68
C ALA A 46 -0.23 -14.60 5.97
N ASN A 47 -0.90 -15.18 6.98
CA ASN A 47 -0.81 -16.60 7.26
C ASN A 47 -1.35 -17.45 6.10
N GLU A 48 -2.53 -17.15 5.59
CA GLU A 48 -3.14 -17.91 4.50
C GLU A 48 -2.29 -17.82 3.20
N LEU A 49 -1.77 -16.62 2.90
CA LEU A 49 -0.88 -16.44 1.75
C LEU A 49 0.44 -17.23 1.92
N ALA A 50 0.92 -17.39 3.18
CA ALA A 50 2.09 -18.19 3.49
C ALA A 50 1.82 -19.71 3.41
N MET A 51 0.62 -20.16 3.82
CA MET A 51 0.24 -21.59 3.72
C MET A 51 0.25 -22.09 2.27
N ASP A 52 0.04 -21.22 1.30
CA ASP A 52 0.10 -21.55 -0.14
C ASP A 52 1.52 -21.48 -0.74
N GLY A 53 2.55 -21.46 0.11
CA GLY A 53 3.94 -21.59 -0.29
C GLY A 53 4.73 -20.28 -0.40
N ASN A 54 4.10 -19.09 -0.21
CA ASN A 54 4.82 -17.84 -0.24
C ASN A 54 5.47 -17.53 1.12
N THR A 55 6.65 -16.93 1.11
CA THR A 55 7.11 -16.23 2.31
C THR A 55 6.48 -14.84 2.33
N VAL A 56 5.82 -14.46 3.43
CA VAL A 56 5.16 -13.17 3.53
C VAL A 56 5.84 -12.29 4.56
N ILE A 57 6.20 -11.08 4.14
CA ILE A 57 6.79 -10.04 5.00
C ILE A 57 5.75 -8.94 5.17
N THR A 58 5.45 -8.57 6.41
CA THR A 58 4.59 -7.41 6.70
C THR A 58 5.32 -6.42 7.60
N SER A 59 5.07 -5.13 7.38
CA SER A 59 5.67 -4.06 8.19
C SER A 59 4.62 -3.02 8.57
N ASP A 60 4.73 -2.48 9.79
CA ASP A 60 4.03 -1.26 10.14
C ASP A 60 4.65 -0.05 9.42
N TRP A 61 3.85 0.97 9.21
CA TRP A 61 4.35 2.25 8.72
C TRP A 61 5.28 2.92 9.73
N ARG A 62 6.24 3.69 9.23
CA ARG A 62 6.99 4.65 10.04
C ARG A 62 6.01 5.49 10.88
N GLY A 63 6.28 5.64 12.16
CA GLY A 63 5.39 6.33 13.10
C GLY A 63 4.27 5.46 13.69
N HIS A 64 4.16 4.20 13.30
CA HIS A 64 3.15 3.26 13.77
C HIS A 64 3.79 1.97 14.33
N GLY A 65 3.03 1.24 15.14
CA GLY A 65 3.40 -0.10 15.61
C GLY A 65 4.76 -0.13 16.32
N HIS A 66 5.71 -0.80 15.70
CA HIS A 66 7.07 -1.01 16.24
C HIS A 66 8.08 0.08 15.79
N SER A 67 7.66 1.12 15.09
CA SER A 67 8.54 2.20 14.67
C SER A 67 9.14 2.93 15.87
N SER A 68 10.44 3.21 15.86
CA SER A 68 11.12 4.05 16.86
C SER A 68 10.75 5.53 16.77
N GLN A 69 10.06 5.95 15.69
CA GLN A 69 9.58 7.32 15.52
C GLN A 69 8.09 7.43 15.83
N ILE A 70 7.69 8.62 16.31
CA ILE A 70 6.29 9.00 16.50
C ILE A 70 6.11 10.41 15.94
N ALA A 71 5.16 10.59 15.04
CA ALA A 71 4.86 11.88 14.42
C ALA A 71 4.56 12.95 15.47
N SER A 72 5.23 14.11 15.39
CA SER A 72 5.13 15.20 16.36
C SER A 72 5.63 16.51 15.74
N PHE A 73 5.68 17.61 16.50
CA PHE A 73 6.34 18.85 16.05
C PHE A 73 7.82 18.66 15.74
N LYS A 74 8.49 17.74 16.45
CA LYS A 74 9.93 17.48 16.28
C LYS A 74 10.23 16.39 15.25
N THR A 75 9.24 15.53 14.95
CA THR A 75 9.40 14.36 14.10
C THR A 75 8.40 14.43 12.96
N ASP A 76 8.91 14.58 11.73
CA ASP A 76 8.10 14.67 10.52
C ASP A 76 8.69 13.81 9.40
N PHE A 77 7.85 13.20 8.60
CA PHE A 77 8.20 12.35 7.47
C PHE A 77 7.04 12.34 6.46
N GLY A 78 7.32 11.96 5.22
CA GLY A 78 6.36 11.94 4.12
C GLY A 78 6.39 10.63 3.33
N TYR A 79 5.70 10.60 2.20
CA TYR A 79 5.63 9.43 1.32
C TYR A 79 7.01 8.99 0.80
N GLU A 80 7.94 9.93 0.59
CA GLU A 80 9.31 9.60 0.19
C GLU A 80 10.00 8.69 1.22
N HIS A 81 9.79 8.94 2.52
CA HIS A 81 10.33 8.08 3.57
C HIS A 81 9.70 6.68 3.52
N TYR A 82 8.40 6.57 3.23
CA TYR A 82 7.75 5.27 3.05
C TYR A 82 8.31 4.49 1.85
N VAL A 83 8.62 5.19 0.75
CA VAL A 83 9.25 4.57 -0.43
C VAL A 83 10.66 4.08 -0.11
N THR A 84 11.45 4.86 0.64
CA THR A 84 12.81 4.48 1.04
C THR A 84 12.82 3.39 2.11
N ASP A 85 11.86 3.38 3.03
CA ASP A 85 11.67 2.29 4.01
C ASP A 85 11.34 0.97 3.31
N LEU A 86 10.49 1.02 2.28
CA LEU A 86 10.19 -0.16 1.47
C LEU A 86 11.42 -0.66 0.72
N ASP A 87 12.29 0.23 0.23
CA ASP A 87 13.54 -0.16 -0.40
C ASP A 87 14.47 -0.90 0.58
N ASP A 88 14.56 -0.43 1.82
CA ASP A 88 15.33 -1.11 2.88
C ASP A 88 14.71 -2.48 3.24
N ILE A 89 13.38 -2.60 3.27
CA ILE A 89 12.69 -3.89 3.45
C ILE A 89 12.98 -4.84 2.28
N VAL A 90 12.97 -4.36 1.04
CA VAL A 90 13.32 -5.16 -0.14
C VAL A 90 14.77 -5.65 -0.06
N HIS A 91 15.71 -4.80 0.35
CA HIS A 91 17.10 -5.20 0.57
C HIS A 91 17.23 -6.26 1.66
N PHE A 92 16.55 -6.10 2.79
CA PHE A 92 16.46 -7.12 3.84
C PHE A 92 15.92 -8.45 3.28
N CYS A 93 14.86 -8.43 2.50
CA CYS A 93 14.29 -9.65 1.91
C CYS A 93 15.29 -10.35 0.97
N ARG A 94 16.04 -9.60 0.16
CA ARG A 94 17.06 -10.16 -0.73
C ARG A 94 18.23 -10.79 0.01
N GLN A 95 18.64 -10.21 1.14
CA GLN A 95 19.68 -10.77 1.99
C GLN A 95 19.22 -12.03 2.72
N LYS A 96 18.01 -11.99 3.30
CA LYS A 96 17.47 -13.12 4.08
C LYS A 96 17.00 -14.27 3.18
N PHE A 97 16.48 -13.97 1.99
CA PHE A 97 15.90 -14.92 1.04
C PHE A 97 16.53 -14.75 -0.35
N PRO A 98 17.82 -15.10 -0.52
CA PRO A 98 18.50 -14.95 -1.80
C PRO A 98 17.82 -15.77 -2.90
N ASN A 99 17.81 -15.24 -4.12
CA ASN A 99 17.24 -15.86 -5.32
C ASN A 99 15.72 -16.05 -5.33
N ARG A 100 14.98 -15.59 -4.32
CA ARG A 100 13.50 -15.61 -4.35
C ARG A 100 12.98 -14.40 -5.12
N LYS A 101 11.89 -14.61 -5.87
CA LYS A 101 11.18 -13.56 -6.59
C LYS A 101 10.36 -12.72 -5.62
N ILE A 102 10.40 -11.39 -5.76
CA ILE A 102 9.67 -10.47 -4.90
C ILE A 102 8.37 -10.06 -5.58
N VAL A 103 7.27 -10.16 -4.85
CA VAL A 103 5.94 -9.66 -5.22
C VAL A 103 5.53 -8.59 -4.21
N LEU A 104 5.17 -7.42 -4.70
CA LEU A 104 4.62 -6.36 -3.85
C LEU A 104 3.10 -6.53 -3.74
N VAL A 105 2.59 -6.52 -2.52
CA VAL A 105 1.16 -6.65 -2.24
C VAL A 105 0.75 -5.52 -1.31
N GLY A 106 -0.11 -4.61 -1.77
CA GLY A 106 -0.45 -3.42 -0.99
C GLY A 106 -1.93 -3.16 -0.89
N HIS A 107 -2.39 -2.86 0.32
CA HIS A 107 -3.74 -2.41 0.58
C HIS A 107 -3.79 -0.89 0.69
N SER A 108 -4.68 -0.25 -0.07
CA SER A 108 -4.95 1.20 0.04
C SER A 108 -3.65 2.03 -0.11
N LEU A 109 -3.22 2.77 0.93
CA LEU A 109 -1.94 3.49 0.93
C LEU A 109 -0.76 2.56 0.61
N GLY A 110 -0.78 1.31 1.10
CA GLY A 110 0.26 0.33 0.80
C GLY A 110 0.48 0.13 -0.69
N GLY A 111 -0.61 0.00 -1.45
CA GLY A 111 -0.54 -0.10 -2.90
C GLY A 111 -0.09 1.20 -3.58
N GLN A 112 -0.44 2.37 -3.05
CA GLN A 112 0.08 3.64 -3.57
C GLN A 112 1.61 3.73 -3.42
N ILE A 113 2.13 3.47 -2.22
CA ILE A 113 3.58 3.53 -1.94
C ILE A 113 4.34 2.49 -2.75
N GLN A 114 3.81 1.28 -2.89
CA GLN A 114 4.41 0.24 -3.74
C GLN A 114 4.39 0.59 -5.22
N SER A 115 3.35 1.30 -5.69
CA SER A 115 3.31 1.85 -7.06
C SER A 115 4.41 2.87 -7.29
N LEU A 116 4.64 3.76 -6.31
CA LEU A 116 5.74 4.74 -6.37
C LEU A 116 7.10 4.03 -6.32
N TYR A 117 7.24 3.04 -5.43
CA TYR A 117 8.47 2.26 -5.29
C TYR A 117 8.86 1.58 -6.61
N ILE A 118 7.96 0.80 -7.20
CA ILE A 118 8.24 0.03 -8.43
C ILE A 118 8.54 0.95 -9.63
N SER A 119 7.97 2.15 -9.66
CA SER A 119 8.27 3.13 -10.69
C SER A 119 9.65 3.76 -10.55
N ARG A 120 10.16 3.88 -9.32
CA ARG A 120 11.49 4.42 -9.03
C ARG A 120 12.59 3.37 -9.13
N PHE A 121 12.27 2.13 -8.74
CA PHE A 121 13.20 1.01 -8.69
C PHE A 121 12.71 -0.18 -9.55
N PRO A 122 12.52 0.00 -10.88
CA PRO A 122 11.88 -0.98 -11.74
C PRO A 122 12.64 -2.30 -11.87
N GLN A 123 13.95 -2.30 -11.52
CA GLN A 123 14.80 -3.51 -11.59
C GLN A 123 14.68 -4.39 -10.34
N THR A 124 13.95 -3.94 -9.30
CA THR A 124 13.87 -4.69 -8.05
C THR A 124 12.83 -5.79 -8.06
N CYS A 125 11.70 -5.55 -8.68
CA CYS A 125 10.60 -6.49 -8.88
C CYS A 125 9.70 -5.97 -10.00
N ASN A 126 8.89 -6.84 -10.58
CA ASN A 126 7.93 -6.44 -11.61
C ASN A 126 6.50 -6.98 -11.38
N GLN A 127 6.20 -7.53 -10.22
CA GLN A 127 4.87 -7.97 -9.83
C GLN A 127 4.28 -7.08 -8.74
N LEU A 128 3.07 -6.59 -8.96
CA LEU A 128 2.36 -5.68 -8.07
C LEU A 128 0.90 -6.08 -7.90
N VAL A 129 0.47 -6.34 -6.67
CA VAL A 129 -0.92 -6.60 -6.31
C VAL A 129 -1.47 -5.41 -5.55
N LEU A 130 -2.49 -4.77 -6.10
CA LEU A 130 -3.16 -3.60 -5.54
C LEU A 130 -4.54 -4.01 -5.01
N ILE A 131 -4.74 -3.99 -3.69
CA ILE A 131 -6.01 -4.32 -3.06
C ILE A 131 -6.65 -3.02 -2.58
N ALA A 132 -7.78 -2.62 -3.17
CA ALA A 132 -8.49 -1.39 -2.87
C ALA A 132 -7.55 -0.16 -2.77
N ALA A 133 -6.46 -0.16 -3.55
CA ALA A 133 -5.51 0.92 -3.66
C ALA A 133 -5.96 1.90 -4.75
N ASN A 134 -5.97 3.18 -4.44
CA ASN A 134 -6.51 4.20 -5.33
C ASN A 134 -5.61 5.43 -5.43
N SER A 135 -5.77 6.21 -6.48
CA SER A 135 -5.38 7.62 -6.44
C SER A 135 -6.46 8.37 -5.66
N VAL A 136 -6.06 9.08 -4.60
CA VAL A 136 -7.01 9.85 -3.78
C VAL A 136 -7.51 11.12 -4.49
N TYR A 137 -7.23 11.27 -5.80
CA TYR A 137 -7.68 12.41 -6.58
C TYR A 137 -9.21 12.55 -6.51
N TYR A 138 -9.69 13.68 -6.00
CA TYR A 138 -11.11 13.90 -5.67
C TYR A 138 -12.09 13.61 -6.82
N LYS A 139 -11.66 13.74 -8.08
CA LYS A 139 -12.49 13.39 -9.26
C LYS A 139 -12.71 11.89 -9.46
N GLY A 140 -12.14 11.03 -8.62
CA GLY A 140 -12.41 9.58 -8.61
C GLY A 140 -13.75 9.20 -7.95
N TRP A 141 -14.48 10.16 -7.35
CA TRP A 141 -15.77 9.96 -6.69
C TRP A 141 -16.92 10.64 -7.43
N ASP A 142 -18.15 10.27 -7.08
CA ASP A 142 -19.33 11.01 -7.51
C ASP A 142 -19.29 12.47 -7.03
N LYS A 143 -20.03 13.35 -7.68
CA LYS A 143 -20.00 14.80 -7.44
C LYS A 143 -20.27 15.21 -5.96
N LYS A 144 -21.15 14.48 -5.25
CA LYS A 144 -21.49 14.78 -3.86
C LYS A 144 -20.38 14.37 -2.90
N THR A 145 -19.84 13.15 -3.08
CA THR A 145 -18.74 12.61 -2.28
C THR A 145 -17.44 13.34 -2.57
N SER A 146 -17.16 13.66 -3.83
CA SER A 146 -16.01 14.44 -4.30
C SER A 146 -15.84 15.76 -3.54
N ARG A 147 -16.94 16.53 -3.37
CA ARG A 147 -16.90 17.77 -2.59
C ARG A 147 -16.52 17.57 -1.12
N LYS A 148 -17.03 16.49 -0.48
CA LYS A 148 -16.68 16.17 0.91
C LYS A 148 -15.19 15.80 1.04
N ILE A 149 -14.68 15.02 0.10
CA ILE A 149 -13.30 14.60 0.07
C ILE A 149 -12.36 15.79 -0.19
N GLU A 150 -12.75 16.69 -1.10
CA GLU A 150 -11.99 17.92 -1.36
C GLU A 150 -11.91 18.80 -0.11
N MET A 151 -13.02 18.96 0.62
CA MET A 151 -13.04 19.67 1.91
C MET A 151 -12.11 19.01 2.94
N ALA A 152 -12.12 17.66 3.05
CA ALA A 152 -11.19 16.96 3.92
C ALA A 152 -9.71 17.30 3.57
N GLY A 153 -9.36 17.34 2.29
CA GLY A 153 -8.03 17.75 1.82
C GLY A 153 -7.64 19.17 2.21
N ILE A 154 -8.62 20.09 2.25
CA ILE A 154 -8.39 21.49 2.67
C ILE A 154 -8.10 21.58 4.18
N PHE A 155 -8.74 20.75 5.01
CA PHE A 155 -8.64 20.87 6.48
C PHE A 155 -7.59 19.96 7.10
N PHE A 156 -7.35 18.76 6.58
CA PHE A 156 -6.51 17.75 7.25
C PHE A 156 -5.04 18.16 7.33
N TYR A 157 -4.50 18.74 6.28
CA TYR A 157 -3.10 19.19 6.31
C TYR A 157 -2.89 20.41 7.24
N PRO A 158 -3.68 21.50 7.18
CA PRO A 158 -3.59 22.60 8.17
C PRO A 158 -3.76 22.13 9.61
N LEU A 159 -4.71 21.22 9.89
CA LEU A 159 -4.88 20.65 11.22
C LEU A 159 -3.60 19.91 11.67
N SER A 160 -2.99 19.13 10.78
CA SER A 160 -1.74 18.43 11.11
C SER A 160 -0.59 19.39 11.42
N ARG A 161 -0.55 20.55 10.77
CA ARG A 161 0.43 21.59 11.07
C ARG A 161 0.21 22.23 12.44
N LEU A 162 -1.06 22.47 12.77
CA LEU A 162 -1.42 23.09 14.06
C LEU A 162 -1.11 22.19 15.25
N LEU A 163 -1.30 20.87 15.10
CA LEU A 163 -1.11 19.89 16.17
C LEU A 163 0.28 19.21 16.15
N GLY A 164 1.09 19.44 15.11
CA GLY A 164 2.35 18.73 14.90
C GLY A 164 2.20 17.32 14.29
N TYR A 165 0.97 16.82 14.19
CA TYR A 165 0.58 15.54 13.60
C TYR A 165 -0.91 15.56 13.26
N PHE A 166 -1.38 14.64 12.42
CA PHE A 166 -2.81 14.46 12.13
C PHE A 166 -3.42 13.43 13.09
N PRO A 167 -4.47 13.79 13.86
CA PRO A 167 -5.08 12.92 14.86
C PRO A 167 -6.15 12.00 14.22
N GLY A 168 -5.77 11.20 13.24
CA GLY A 168 -6.67 10.44 12.39
C GLY A 168 -7.59 9.48 13.15
N ARG A 169 -7.10 8.88 14.26
CA ARG A 169 -7.93 8.00 15.10
C ARG A 169 -9.15 8.69 15.68
N VAL A 170 -9.03 9.96 16.04
CA VAL A 170 -10.14 10.76 16.58
C VAL A 170 -11.12 11.14 15.48
N ILE A 171 -10.62 11.37 14.27
CA ILE A 171 -11.41 11.81 13.11
C ILE A 171 -12.03 10.62 12.37
N GLY A 172 -11.56 9.39 12.62
CA GLY A 172 -12.01 8.18 11.93
C GLY A 172 -11.37 7.98 10.55
N PHE A 173 -10.20 8.60 10.29
CA PHE A 173 -9.44 8.45 9.05
C PHE A 173 -7.93 8.40 9.32
N GLY A 174 -7.27 7.28 8.98
CA GLY A 174 -5.85 7.09 9.25
C GLY A 174 -5.54 6.87 10.73
N GLY A 175 -4.29 7.13 11.10
CA GLY A 175 -3.75 6.97 12.44
C GLY A 175 -3.26 8.27 13.05
N ARG A 176 -2.06 8.23 13.62
CA ARG A 176 -1.29 9.42 14.00
C ARG A 176 -0.31 9.73 12.86
N GLU A 177 -0.77 10.45 11.85
CA GLU A 177 0.01 10.68 10.65
C GLU A 177 0.93 11.90 10.78
N ALA A 178 2.10 11.83 10.15
CA ALA A 178 3.01 12.96 10.09
C ALA A 178 2.46 14.08 9.18
N ARG A 179 2.88 15.32 9.44
CA ARG A 179 2.42 16.50 8.68
C ARG A 179 2.73 16.39 7.20
N THR A 180 3.93 15.92 6.86
CA THR A 180 4.33 15.77 5.46
C THR A 180 3.63 14.60 4.78
N VAL A 181 3.25 13.51 5.49
CA VAL A 181 2.34 12.49 4.98
C VAL A 181 1.01 13.11 4.55
N MET A 182 0.42 13.94 5.42
CA MET A 182 -0.85 14.60 5.10
C MET A 182 -0.73 15.65 4.01
N LYS A 183 0.42 16.30 3.87
CA LYS A 183 0.71 17.25 2.78
C LYS A 183 0.78 16.54 1.43
N ASP A 184 1.48 15.41 1.36
CA ASP A 184 1.59 14.61 0.14
C ASP A 184 0.24 14.01 -0.24
N TRP A 185 -0.52 13.49 0.74
CA TRP A 185 -1.87 13.00 0.57
C TRP A 185 -2.82 14.10 0.05
N ALA A 186 -2.85 15.28 0.69
CA ALA A 186 -3.70 16.40 0.28
C ALA A 186 -3.35 16.93 -1.11
N ARG A 187 -2.07 16.90 -1.49
CA ARG A 187 -1.62 17.27 -2.85
C ARG A 187 -2.13 16.27 -3.87
N ASN A 188 -1.97 14.96 -3.64
CA ASN A 188 -2.52 13.95 -4.54
C ASN A 188 -4.03 14.07 -4.64
N LEU A 189 -4.72 14.29 -3.52
CA LEU A 189 -6.17 14.51 -3.48
C LEU A 189 -6.59 15.67 -4.39
N LYS A 190 -5.92 16.81 -4.32
CA LYS A 190 -6.26 18.01 -5.09
C LYS A 190 -5.88 17.91 -6.57
N THR A 191 -4.75 17.30 -6.87
CA THR A 191 -4.12 17.38 -8.20
C THR A 191 -4.06 16.07 -8.96
N GLY A 192 -4.21 14.94 -8.25
CA GLY A 192 -3.94 13.61 -8.78
C GLY A 192 -2.44 13.31 -8.98
N SER A 193 -1.54 14.22 -8.61
CA SER A 193 -0.10 14.10 -8.82
C SER A 193 0.63 13.55 -7.59
N TYR A 194 1.68 12.79 -7.84
CA TYR A 194 2.62 12.29 -6.84
C TYR A 194 3.91 13.13 -6.75
N LYS A 195 3.78 14.46 -6.79
CA LYS A 195 4.89 15.36 -6.48
C LYS A 195 5.14 15.35 -4.96
N LEU A 196 6.06 14.51 -4.49
CA LEU A 196 6.33 14.34 -3.06
C LEU A 196 7.10 15.53 -2.48
N THR A 197 6.80 15.89 -1.21
CA THR A 197 7.32 17.11 -0.58
C THR A 197 8.83 17.05 -0.37
N THR A 198 9.37 15.88 -0.05
CA THR A 198 10.78 15.66 0.30
C THR A 198 11.57 14.95 -0.81
N SER A 199 11.04 14.93 -2.03
CA SER A 199 11.67 14.31 -3.18
C SER A 199 11.75 15.25 -4.37
N ILE A 200 12.87 15.17 -5.11
CA ILE A 200 13.03 15.79 -6.43
C ILE A 200 12.69 14.82 -7.58
N PHE A 201 12.44 13.53 -7.25
CA PHE A 201 12.14 12.51 -8.25
C PHE A 201 10.73 12.72 -8.83
N ASP A 202 10.63 12.61 -10.16
CA ASP A 202 9.36 12.75 -10.87
C ASP A 202 8.62 11.41 -10.94
N TYR A 203 7.82 11.13 -9.91
CA TYR A 203 7.04 9.91 -9.79
C TYR A 203 5.96 9.77 -10.87
N ASP A 204 5.31 10.86 -11.28
CA ASP A 204 4.26 10.80 -12.30
C ASP A 204 4.84 10.41 -13.66
N SER A 205 6.00 10.96 -14.05
CA SER A 205 6.71 10.57 -15.27
C SER A 205 7.26 9.15 -15.20
N ALA A 206 7.74 8.72 -14.02
CA ALA A 206 8.25 7.36 -13.81
C ALA A 206 7.13 6.31 -13.91
N LEU A 207 5.98 6.57 -13.29
CA LEU A 207 4.80 5.70 -13.38
C LEU A 207 4.36 5.48 -14.83
N LYS A 208 4.32 6.54 -15.64
CA LYS A 208 3.96 6.45 -17.07
C LYS A 208 4.90 5.58 -17.91
N LYS A 209 6.12 5.35 -17.43
CA LYS A 209 7.11 4.49 -18.09
C LYS A 209 7.20 3.09 -17.48
N ALA A 210 6.66 2.91 -16.27
CA ALA A 210 6.73 1.64 -15.56
C ALA A 210 5.79 0.60 -16.18
N THR A 211 6.29 -0.60 -16.41
CA THR A 211 5.60 -1.71 -17.07
C THR A 211 5.53 -2.99 -16.22
N PRO A 212 5.18 -2.90 -14.92
CA PRO A 212 5.01 -4.11 -14.12
C PRO A 212 3.80 -4.94 -14.56
N ASN A 213 3.78 -6.22 -14.15
CA ASN A 213 2.55 -7.00 -14.12
C ASN A 213 1.72 -6.55 -12.92
N ILE A 214 0.47 -6.18 -13.11
CA ILE A 214 -0.39 -5.63 -12.07
C ILE A 214 -1.69 -6.43 -11.96
N LEU A 215 -1.94 -6.96 -10.77
CA LEU A 215 -3.28 -7.40 -10.36
C LEU A 215 -3.89 -6.29 -9.49
N CYS A 216 -4.97 -5.71 -9.97
CA CYS A 216 -5.69 -4.65 -9.27
C CYS A 216 -7.07 -5.13 -8.85
N ILE A 217 -7.39 -5.05 -7.56
CA ILE A 217 -8.64 -5.55 -6.98
C ILE A 217 -9.40 -4.38 -6.35
N SER A 218 -10.68 -4.25 -6.68
CA SER A 218 -11.59 -3.26 -6.10
C SER A 218 -12.93 -3.87 -5.70
N PHE A 219 -13.66 -3.20 -4.81
CA PHE A 219 -14.88 -3.71 -4.20
C PHE A 219 -16.06 -2.78 -4.47
N GLU A 220 -17.23 -3.35 -4.85
CA GLU A 220 -18.44 -2.58 -5.18
C GLU A 220 -18.93 -1.71 -4.01
N ASN A 221 -18.84 -2.21 -2.78
CA ASN A 221 -19.31 -1.49 -1.59
C ASN A 221 -18.30 -0.50 -1.02
N ASP A 222 -17.10 -0.41 -1.60
CA ASP A 222 -16.08 0.55 -1.17
C ASP A 222 -16.25 1.93 -1.85
N LYS A 223 -17.44 2.51 -1.70
CA LYS A 223 -17.83 3.76 -2.39
C LYS A 223 -17.20 5.01 -1.79
N LEU A 224 -16.83 4.94 -0.50
CA LEU A 224 -16.33 6.12 0.23
C LEU A 224 -14.79 6.23 0.19
N ILE A 225 -14.06 5.11 0.33
CA ILE A 225 -12.59 5.14 0.51
C ILE A 225 -11.87 4.86 -0.80
N ALA A 226 -12.23 3.78 -1.51
CA ALA A 226 -11.61 3.40 -2.76
C ALA A 226 -12.64 2.96 -3.82
N PRO A 227 -13.49 3.88 -4.31
CA PRO A 227 -14.44 3.54 -5.35
C PRO A 227 -13.72 3.09 -6.62
N LYS A 228 -14.38 2.24 -7.39
CA LYS A 228 -13.85 1.64 -8.62
C LYS A 228 -13.11 2.65 -9.51
N GLN A 229 -13.67 3.84 -9.73
CA GLN A 229 -13.06 4.86 -10.56
C GLN A 229 -11.74 5.39 -9.97
N ALA A 230 -11.66 5.59 -8.65
CA ALA A 230 -10.42 6.05 -8.00
C ALA A 230 -9.32 4.97 -8.06
N VAL A 231 -9.70 3.69 -7.99
CA VAL A 231 -8.80 2.55 -8.19
C VAL A 231 -8.28 2.53 -9.63
N ILE A 232 -9.16 2.67 -10.62
CA ILE A 232 -8.80 2.76 -12.04
C ILE A 232 -7.88 3.97 -12.29
N ASN A 233 -8.11 5.09 -11.62
CA ASN A 233 -7.25 6.29 -11.76
C ASN A 233 -5.80 6.03 -11.31
N LEU A 234 -5.57 5.19 -10.29
CA LEU A 234 -4.22 4.76 -9.93
C LEU A 234 -3.63 3.82 -10.99
N LEU A 235 -4.41 2.83 -11.42
CA LEU A 235 -3.98 1.85 -12.43
C LEU A 235 -3.59 2.52 -13.76
N ASN A 236 -4.32 3.56 -14.17
CA ASN A 236 -4.05 4.34 -15.39
C ASN A 236 -2.85 5.27 -15.30
N LYS A 237 -2.19 5.39 -14.15
CA LYS A 237 -0.92 6.10 -14.03
C LYS A 237 0.26 5.30 -14.60
N PHE A 238 0.15 3.98 -14.63
CA PHE A 238 1.16 3.12 -15.24
C PHE A 238 1.10 3.18 -16.77
N SER A 239 2.20 2.80 -17.40
CA SER A 239 2.29 2.70 -18.87
C SER A 239 1.12 1.93 -19.46
N ASP A 240 0.65 2.34 -20.64
CA ASP A 240 -0.39 1.60 -21.37
C ASP A 240 0.10 0.22 -21.83
N THR A 241 1.41 0.02 -21.90
CA THR A 241 2.03 -1.26 -22.25
C THR A 241 2.25 -2.18 -21.03
N ALA A 242 1.93 -1.72 -19.81
CA ALA A 242 1.97 -2.57 -18.63
C ALA A 242 0.88 -3.65 -18.70
N ASN A 243 1.19 -4.86 -18.25
CA ASN A 243 0.21 -5.93 -18.13
C ASN A 243 -0.68 -5.66 -16.90
N LYS A 244 -1.93 -5.23 -17.14
CA LYS A 244 -2.86 -4.79 -16.09
C LYS A 244 -4.12 -5.66 -16.10
N VAL A 245 -4.35 -6.38 -15.00
CA VAL A 245 -5.60 -7.12 -14.74
C VAL A 245 -6.37 -6.39 -13.65
N HIS A 246 -7.60 -5.97 -13.91
CA HIS A 246 -8.48 -5.34 -12.93
C HIS A 246 -9.69 -6.23 -12.66
N LEU A 247 -9.82 -6.66 -11.42
CA LEU A 247 -10.95 -7.42 -10.91
C LEU A 247 -11.80 -6.56 -9.98
N HIS A 248 -13.10 -6.54 -10.23
CA HIS A 248 -14.07 -5.80 -9.43
C HIS A 248 -15.10 -6.73 -8.83
N PHE A 249 -15.16 -6.82 -7.51
CA PHE A 249 -15.95 -7.80 -6.80
C PHE A 249 -17.15 -7.20 -6.08
N THR A 250 -18.30 -7.85 -6.22
CA THR A 250 -19.41 -7.75 -5.27
C THR A 250 -19.23 -8.78 -4.15
N ALA A 251 -19.89 -8.59 -3.00
CA ALA A 251 -19.86 -9.53 -1.89
C ALA A 251 -20.24 -10.97 -2.32
N ASP A 252 -21.29 -11.09 -3.13
CA ASP A 252 -21.80 -12.38 -3.60
C ASP A 252 -20.82 -13.09 -4.54
N LYS A 253 -20.17 -12.36 -5.45
CA LYS A 253 -19.24 -12.93 -6.42
C LYS A 253 -17.98 -13.51 -5.77
N ILE A 254 -17.53 -12.93 -4.65
CA ILE A 254 -16.33 -13.40 -3.96
C ILE A 254 -16.64 -14.21 -2.71
N GLY A 255 -17.91 -14.28 -2.28
CA GLY A 255 -18.33 -15.06 -1.11
C GLY A 255 -17.87 -14.44 0.23
N ILE A 256 -17.64 -13.11 0.28
CA ILE A 256 -17.27 -12.41 1.51
C ILE A 256 -18.45 -11.52 1.93
N PRO A 257 -19.20 -11.88 2.98
CA PRO A 257 -20.32 -11.07 3.47
C PRO A 257 -19.88 -9.67 3.88
N ASN A 258 -20.70 -8.66 3.58
CA ASN A 258 -20.44 -7.25 3.92
C ASN A 258 -19.08 -6.73 3.41
N LEU A 259 -18.60 -7.25 2.28
CA LEU A 259 -17.34 -6.85 1.65
C LEU A 259 -17.21 -5.33 1.58
N ASN A 260 -16.14 -4.81 2.17
CA ASN A 260 -15.83 -3.37 2.19
C ASN A 260 -14.31 -3.15 2.17
N HIS A 261 -13.89 -1.89 2.34
CA HIS A 261 -12.48 -1.52 2.30
C HIS A 261 -11.57 -2.37 3.20
N PHE A 262 -12.04 -2.81 4.38
CA PHE A 262 -11.20 -3.44 5.40
C PHE A 262 -11.52 -4.91 5.67
N ASN A 263 -12.81 -5.31 5.68
CA ASN A 263 -13.21 -6.60 6.24
C ASN A 263 -12.79 -7.81 5.41
N TRP A 264 -12.41 -7.62 4.15
CA TRP A 264 -11.83 -8.66 3.31
C TRP A 264 -10.62 -9.34 3.98
N ALA A 265 -9.85 -8.57 4.78
CA ALA A 265 -8.65 -9.08 5.47
C ALA A 265 -8.96 -10.05 6.62
N LYS A 266 -10.21 -10.09 7.10
CA LYS A 266 -10.68 -11.02 8.14
C LYS A 266 -11.16 -12.36 7.55
N GLN A 267 -11.54 -12.37 6.27
CA GLN A 267 -11.98 -13.55 5.52
C GLN A 267 -11.25 -13.57 4.17
N PRO A 268 -9.91 -13.69 4.18
CA PRO A 268 -9.10 -13.43 2.99
C PRO A 268 -9.03 -14.58 1.99
N THR A 269 -9.48 -15.79 2.37
CA THR A 269 -9.31 -17.02 1.59
C THR A 269 -9.63 -16.88 0.10
N PRO A 270 -10.77 -16.27 -0.33
CA PRO A 270 -11.06 -16.12 -1.74
C PRO A 270 -10.06 -15.21 -2.47
N LEU A 271 -9.62 -14.13 -1.80
CA LEU A 271 -8.62 -13.21 -2.39
C LEU A 271 -7.24 -13.84 -2.44
N VAL A 272 -6.85 -14.59 -1.40
CA VAL A 272 -5.57 -15.32 -1.36
C VAL A 272 -5.48 -16.28 -2.54
N LYS A 273 -6.55 -17.04 -2.81
CA LYS A 273 -6.61 -17.97 -3.96
C LYS A 273 -6.37 -17.23 -5.29
N ILE A 274 -7.08 -16.12 -5.53
CA ILE A 274 -6.93 -15.31 -6.74
C ILE A 274 -5.51 -14.75 -6.88
N ILE A 275 -4.95 -14.24 -5.78
CA ILE A 275 -3.60 -13.68 -5.77
C ILE A 275 -2.57 -14.76 -6.08
N ASN A 276 -2.69 -15.95 -5.49
CA ASN A 276 -1.76 -17.06 -5.72
C ASN A 276 -1.84 -17.62 -7.15
N GLU A 277 -3.04 -17.75 -7.71
CA GLU A 277 -3.21 -18.13 -9.11
C GLU A 277 -2.50 -17.11 -10.03
N TRP A 278 -2.74 -15.83 -9.83
CA TRP A 278 -2.10 -14.78 -10.61
C TRP A 278 -0.57 -14.74 -10.44
N ILE A 279 -0.05 -14.94 -9.21
CA ILE A 279 1.39 -15.03 -8.95
C ILE A 279 2.01 -16.18 -9.74
N LYS A 280 1.40 -17.36 -9.70
CA LYS A 280 1.87 -18.54 -10.46
C LYS A 280 1.93 -18.26 -11.96
N GLU A 281 0.89 -17.66 -12.54
CA GLU A 281 0.84 -17.32 -13.96
C GLU A 281 1.89 -16.30 -14.40
N THR A 282 2.20 -15.30 -13.55
CA THR A 282 3.08 -14.18 -13.93
C THR A 282 4.54 -14.37 -13.56
N ILE A 283 4.86 -15.33 -12.68
CA ILE A 283 6.24 -15.60 -12.26
C ILE A 283 6.92 -16.64 -13.17
N VAL A 284 6.15 -17.52 -13.81
CA VAL A 284 6.68 -18.58 -14.69
C VAL A 284 7.08 -18.04 -16.07
N ASN A 285 6.54 -16.91 -16.46
CA ASN A 285 6.86 -16.20 -17.70
C ASN A 285 7.88 -15.07 -17.44
#